data_a5e4bf054fd222097b304a15cece3b50
#
_entry.id   a5e4bf054fd222097b304a15cece3b50
#
_cell.length_a   1.000
_cell.length_b   1.000
_cell.length_c   1.000
_cell.angle_alpha   90.00
_cell.angle_beta   90.00
_cell.angle_gamma   90.00
#
_symmetry.space_group_name_H-M   'P 1'
#
loop_
_entity.id
_entity.type
_entity.pdbx_description
1 polymer ?
#
loop_
_entity_poly.entity_id
_entity_poly.type
_entity_poly.pdbx_seq_one_letter_code
_entity_poly.pdbx_strand_id
1 'polypeptide(L)'
;MRSFLVGLALAVVFLAGCSGKSGAEGTLAGHLYGVGGPAPGLPRAWPGTVTLTGPGVHQDVSVGADGSYSVTLPAGRYTVVGRSPLYESDAALCRATEVATVTSGHTTTADVLCQMS
;
A
#
# COMPACT_ATOMS: atom_id res chain seq x y z
N MET A 1 -13.76 -33.25 -38.54
CA MET A 1 -13.53 -33.07 -38.18
C MET A 1 -13.17 -32.64 -37.40
N ARG A 2 -12.98 -32.49 -37.37
CA ARG A 2 -12.50 -32.25 -36.68
C ARG A 2 -12.25 -31.40 -36.11
N SER A 3 -12.25 -31.05 -35.98
CA SER A 3 -11.90 -30.32 -35.46
C SER A 3 -12.30 -29.65 -34.61
N PHE A 4 -12.55 -29.58 -34.37
CA PHE A 4 -12.71 -28.88 -33.52
C PHE A 4 -12.57 -28.77 -32.51
N LEU A 5 -12.47 -29.34 -32.41
CA LEU A 5 -12.09 -29.38 -31.50
C LEU A 5 -11.35 -28.72 -31.06
N VAL A 6 -10.98 -28.70 -31.23
CA VAL A 6 -10.14 -28.18 -30.98
C VAL A 6 -10.23 -27.05 -30.40
N GLY A 7 -10.54 -26.62 -30.53
CA GLY A 7 -10.51 -25.62 -30.11
C GLY A 7 -10.82 -25.37 -28.99
N LEU A 8 -11.05 -25.69 -28.64
CA LEU A 8 -11.26 -25.50 -27.63
C LEU A 8 -10.63 -25.40 -26.75
N ALA A 9 -10.32 -25.66 -26.78
CA ALA A 9 -9.61 -25.85 -25.90
C ALA A 9 -8.92 -24.78 -25.46
N LEU A 10 -8.78 -24.49 -25.67
CA LEU A 10 -8.14 -23.63 -25.32
C LEU A 10 -8.53 -22.72 -24.60
N ALA A 11 -9.01 -22.59 -24.64
CA ALA A 11 -9.40 -21.65 -24.16
C ALA A 11 -9.42 -21.63 -22.90
N VAL A 12 -9.48 -22.16 -22.64
CA VAL A 12 -9.58 -22.22 -21.52
C VAL A 12 -8.64 -21.94 -20.77
N VAL A 13 -8.14 -21.93 -20.82
CA VAL A 13 -7.23 -21.81 -20.19
C VAL A 13 -6.95 -20.69 -19.62
N PHE A 14 -6.97 -20.30 -19.75
CA PHE A 14 -6.66 -19.36 -19.27
C PHE A 14 -7.23 -18.88 -18.48
N LEU A 15 -7.57 -19.02 -18.30
CA LEU A 15 -8.11 -18.60 -17.56
C LEU A 15 -7.80 -18.87 -16.52
N ALA A 16 -7.64 -19.36 -16.51
CA ALA A 16 -7.45 -19.78 -15.58
C ALA A 16 -6.58 -19.12 -14.92
N GLY A 17 -6.02 -19.25 -15.06
CA GLY A 17 -5.17 -18.88 -14.40
C GLY A 17 -5.45 -17.85 -13.70
N CYS A 18 -5.61 -17.44 -13.84
CA CYS A 18 -5.76 -16.46 -13.28
C CYS A 18 -6.34 -16.48 -12.20
N SER A 19 -6.65 -16.73 -12.08
CA SER A 19 -7.37 -16.62 -11.23
C SER A 19 -7.02 -16.90 -10.09
N GLY A 20 -7.25 -17.53 -9.89
CA GLY A 20 -6.95 -17.97 -8.89
C GLY A 20 -6.44 -17.37 -7.81
N LYS A 21 -5.63 -17.87 -7.24
CA LYS A 21 -5.12 -17.48 -6.14
C LYS A 21 -4.91 -16.12 -5.97
N SER A 22 -4.59 -15.55 -6.88
CA SER A 22 -4.22 -14.24 -6.66
C SER A 22 -5.30 -13.29 -6.72
N GLY A 23 -6.46 -13.69 -6.82
CA GLY A 23 -7.54 -12.76 -6.98
C GLY A 23 -7.80 -11.84 -5.84
N ALA A 24 -7.31 -12.12 -4.69
CA ALA A 24 -7.66 -11.32 -3.52
C ALA A 24 -6.69 -10.19 -3.29
N GLU A 25 -6.72 -9.20 -4.15
CA GLU A 25 -5.88 -8.03 -3.99
C GLU A 25 -6.70 -6.77 -3.92
N GLY A 26 -6.20 -5.80 -3.14
CA GLY A 26 -6.80 -4.48 -3.06
C GLY A 26 -5.71 -3.44 -3.11
N THR A 27 -6.09 -2.19 -2.94
CA THR A 27 -5.17 -1.07 -2.99
C THR A 27 -5.08 -0.41 -1.64
N LEU A 28 -3.87 -0.10 -1.21
CA LEU A 28 -3.65 0.70 -0.02
C LEU A 28 -3.02 2.00 -0.48
N ALA A 29 -3.60 3.12 -0.06
CA ALA A 29 -3.15 4.43 -0.49
C ALA A 29 -3.23 5.41 0.66
N GLY A 30 -2.50 6.49 0.58
CA GLY A 30 -2.55 7.51 1.60
C GLY A 30 -1.46 8.53 1.42
N HIS A 31 -1.16 9.23 2.50
CA HIS A 31 -0.16 10.28 2.50
C HIS A 31 0.74 10.15 3.71
N LEU A 32 1.97 10.63 3.55
CA LEU A 32 2.91 10.76 4.65
C LEU A 32 2.91 12.22 5.04
N TYR A 33 2.61 12.50 6.29
CA TYR A 33 2.48 13.87 6.78
C TYR A 33 3.37 14.12 7.98
N GLY A 34 3.93 15.32 8.02
CA GLY A 34 4.51 15.83 9.26
C GLY A 34 3.42 16.62 9.96
N VAL A 35 3.20 16.35 11.25
CA VAL A 35 2.17 17.02 12.03
C VAL A 35 2.72 17.52 13.34
N GLY A 36 2.11 18.58 13.89
CA GLY A 36 2.54 19.13 15.16
C GLY A 36 3.62 20.16 14.98
N GLY A 37 4.47 20.28 16.00
CA GLY A 37 5.51 21.28 15.98
C GLY A 37 5.10 22.52 16.73
N PRO A 38 5.97 23.53 16.75
CA PRO A 38 5.74 24.73 17.57
C PRO A 38 4.56 25.56 17.11
N ALA A 39 4.23 25.53 15.85
CA ALA A 39 3.07 26.27 15.38
C ALA A 39 1.95 25.28 15.16
N PRO A 40 0.75 25.63 15.47
CA PRO A 40 -0.34 24.72 15.28
C PRO A 40 -0.42 24.51 13.82
N GLY A 41 0.01 23.45 13.41
CA GLY A 41 0.18 23.25 12.04
C GLY A 41 -0.86 22.39 11.44
N LEU A 42 -1.16 22.70 10.22
CA LEU A 42 -1.86 21.78 9.37
C LEU A 42 -0.86 20.70 8.98
N PRO A 43 -1.32 19.49 8.70
CA PRO A 43 -0.43 18.46 8.23
C PRO A 43 0.30 18.92 6.96
N ARG A 44 1.55 18.55 6.85
CA ARG A 44 2.35 18.87 5.68
C ARG A 44 2.78 17.60 5.00
N ALA A 45 2.61 17.53 3.70
CA ALA A 45 3.03 16.37 2.94
C ALA A 45 4.55 16.28 2.89
N TRP A 46 5.09 15.12 3.18
CA TRP A 46 6.54 14.90 3.23
C TRP A 46 6.92 13.73 2.34
N PRO A 47 8.07 13.81 1.68
CA PRO A 47 8.58 12.65 0.95
C PRO A 47 9.18 11.65 1.92
N GLY A 48 9.33 10.44 1.47
CA GLY A 48 9.97 9.42 2.30
C GLY A 48 9.70 8.03 1.79
N THR A 49 9.59 7.09 2.72
CA THR A 49 9.31 5.69 2.41
C THR A 49 8.25 5.18 3.37
N VAL A 50 7.30 4.44 2.84
CA VAL A 50 6.28 3.79 3.65
C VAL A 50 6.54 2.29 3.57
N THR A 51 6.58 1.63 4.73
CA THR A 51 6.81 0.19 4.81
C THR A 51 5.54 -0.49 5.28
N LEU A 52 5.15 -1.53 4.57
CA LEU A 52 3.92 -2.27 4.83
C LEU A 52 4.30 -3.69 5.22
N THR A 53 3.81 -4.13 6.36
CA THR A 53 4.11 -5.48 6.85
C THR A 53 2.83 -6.20 7.21
N GLY A 54 2.64 -7.36 6.64
CA GLY A 54 1.51 -8.21 6.92
C GLY A 54 1.90 -9.66 6.76
N PRO A 55 0.94 -10.58 6.78
CA PRO A 55 1.25 -12.00 6.68
C PRO A 55 1.94 -12.30 5.36
N GLY A 56 3.20 -12.67 5.42
CA GLY A 56 3.93 -13.02 4.22
C GLY A 56 4.28 -11.86 3.32
N VAL A 57 4.10 -10.62 3.79
CA VAL A 57 4.36 -9.43 2.96
C VAL A 57 5.20 -8.44 3.74
N HIS A 58 6.23 -7.93 3.10
CA HIS A 58 7.04 -6.86 3.64
C HIS A 58 7.48 -6.03 2.45
N GLN A 59 6.96 -4.84 2.33
CA GLN A 59 7.19 -4.05 1.13
C GLN A 59 7.41 -2.58 1.45
N ASP A 60 8.39 -1.98 0.78
CA ASP A 60 8.67 -0.56 0.91
C ASP A 60 8.14 0.14 -0.33
N VAL A 61 7.55 1.32 -0.11
CA VAL A 61 7.01 2.13 -1.19
C VAL A 61 7.57 3.53 -1.07
N SER A 62 8.11 4.05 -2.16
CA SER A 62 8.62 5.41 -2.18
C SER A 62 7.49 6.41 -2.19
N VAL A 63 7.67 7.49 -1.44
CA VAL A 63 6.69 8.56 -1.34
C VAL A 63 7.33 9.81 -1.92
N GLY A 64 6.67 10.42 -2.89
CA GLY A 64 7.20 11.60 -3.54
C GLY A 64 6.97 12.88 -2.74
N ALA A 65 7.32 14.00 -3.36
CA ALA A 65 7.26 15.29 -2.69
C ALA A 65 5.84 15.67 -2.27
N ASP A 66 4.83 15.16 -2.94
CA ASP A 66 3.46 15.44 -2.58
C ASP A 66 2.97 14.55 -1.43
N GLY A 67 3.82 13.68 -0.93
CA GLY A 67 3.52 12.84 0.21
C GLY A 67 2.63 11.65 -0.09
N SER A 68 2.18 11.47 -1.31
CA SER A 68 1.23 10.41 -1.61
C SER A 68 1.90 9.07 -1.91
N TYR A 69 1.22 8.00 -1.58
CA TYR A 69 1.66 6.66 -1.96
C TYR A 69 0.45 5.80 -2.30
N SER A 70 0.69 4.77 -3.08
CA SER A 70 -0.34 3.83 -3.45
C SER A 70 0.32 2.51 -3.83
N VAL A 71 -0.26 1.42 -3.37
CA VAL A 71 0.32 0.10 -3.63
C VAL A 71 -0.78 -0.94 -3.68
N THR A 72 -0.60 -1.95 -4.52
CA THR A 72 -1.51 -3.08 -4.61
C THR A 72 -0.96 -4.20 -3.75
N LEU A 73 -1.80 -4.75 -2.87
CA LEU A 73 -1.40 -5.76 -1.92
C LEU A 73 -2.44 -6.86 -1.82
N PRO A 74 -2.02 -8.07 -1.45
CA PRO A 74 -3.00 -9.10 -1.13
C PRO A 74 -3.91 -8.63 -0.01
N ALA A 75 -5.15 -9.05 0.00
CA ALA A 75 -6.09 -8.70 1.05
C ALA A 75 -5.53 -9.19 2.39
N GLY A 76 -5.69 -8.39 3.41
CA GLY A 76 -5.15 -8.74 4.73
C GLY A 76 -4.96 -7.51 5.59
N ARG A 77 -4.39 -7.71 6.76
CA ARG A 77 -4.15 -6.63 7.70
C ARG A 77 -2.68 -6.29 7.71
N TYR A 78 -2.39 -5.01 7.64
CA TYR A 78 -1.02 -4.53 7.49
C TYR A 78 -0.67 -3.48 8.53
N THR A 79 0.55 -3.55 9.02
CA THR A 79 1.12 -2.49 9.83
C THR A 79 1.78 -1.53 8.84
N VAL A 80 1.51 -0.24 9.00
CA VAL A 80 2.00 0.77 8.08
C VAL A 80 2.87 1.75 8.86
N VAL A 81 4.12 1.87 8.48
CA VAL A 81 5.03 2.81 9.11
C VAL A 81 5.77 3.56 8.02
N GLY A 82 6.31 4.71 8.36
CA GLY A 82 7.02 5.49 7.39
C GLY A 82 8.27 6.13 7.97
N ARG A 83 9.09 6.64 7.09
CA ARG A 83 10.27 7.41 7.43
C ARG A 83 10.38 8.54 6.43
N SER A 84 10.87 9.67 6.91
CA SER A 84 11.11 10.82 6.05
C SER A 84 12.44 11.44 6.42
N PRO A 85 13.24 11.87 5.44
CA PRO A 85 14.47 12.58 5.76
C PRO A 85 14.19 13.91 6.45
N LEU A 86 12.93 14.37 6.41
CA LEU A 86 12.56 15.62 7.08
C LEU A 86 12.19 15.39 8.55
N TYR A 87 12.17 14.14 8.98
CA TYR A 87 11.79 13.81 10.35
C TYR A 87 12.95 13.10 11.03
N GLU A 88 13.59 13.80 11.97
CA GLU A 88 14.71 13.24 12.73
C GLU A 88 15.77 12.64 11.80
N SER A 89 15.99 13.27 10.67
CA SER A 89 16.95 12.80 9.69
C SER A 89 16.75 11.33 9.32
N ASP A 90 15.50 10.93 9.21
CA ASP A 90 15.13 9.58 8.84
C ASP A 90 15.35 8.57 9.98
N ALA A 91 15.63 9.06 11.18
CA ALA A 91 15.94 8.16 12.28
C ALA A 91 14.73 7.67 13.05
N ALA A 92 13.60 8.36 12.94
CA ALA A 92 12.41 7.99 13.69
C ALA A 92 11.31 7.49 12.77
N LEU A 93 10.44 6.64 13.31
CA LEU A 93 9.35 6.09 12.54
C LEU A 93 8.12 6.97 12.63
N CYS A 94 7.44 7.09 11.50
CA CYS A 94 6.13 7.70 11.42
C CYS A 94 5.12 6.56 11.39
N ARG A 95 3.94 6.76 11.93
CA ARG A 95 2.98 5.66 12.08
C ARG A 95 1.61 6.02 11.56
N ALA A 96 0.93 5.02 11.05
CA ALA A 96 -0.47 5.15 10.76
C ALA A 96 -1.21 5.07 12.09
N THR A 97 -2.41 5.64 12.14
CA THR A 97 -3.17 5.67 13.38
C THR A 97 -3.69 4.30 13.75
N GLU A 98 -3.82 3.41 12.79
CA GLU A 98 -4.30 2.07 13.08
C GLU A 98 -3.84 1.10 12.00
N VAL A 99 -4.02 -0.18 12.30
CA VAL A 99 -3.70 -1.22 11.33
C VAL A 99 -4.60 -1.07 10.12
N ALA A 100 -4.04 -1.19 8.94
CA ALA A 100 -4.80 -1.05 7.72
C ALA A 100 -5.31 -2.41 7.26
N THR A 101 -6.57 -2.46 6.89
CA THR A 101 -7.16 -3.69 6.35
C THR A 101 -7.37 -3.50 4.86
N VAL A 102 -6.69 -4.31 4.07
CA VAL A 102 -6.83 -4.27 2.61
C VAL A 102 -7.88 -5.29 2.22
N THR A 103 -8.87 -4.83 1.48
CA THR A 103 -9.99 -5.66 1.04
C THR A 103 -9.94 -5.81 -0.46
N SER A 104 -10.17 -7.03 -0.92
CA SER A 104 -10.14 -7.32 -2.35
C SER A 104 -11.03 -6.37 -3.14
N GLY A 105 -10.47 -5.79 -4.19
CA GLY A 105 -11.22 -4.92 -5.09
C GLY A 105 -11.52 -3.54 -4.56
N HIS A 106 -11.01 -3.18 -3.39
CA HIS A 106 -11.29 -1.88 -2.79
C HIS A 106 -10.01 -1.13 -2.51
N THR A 107 -10.15 0.17 -2.29
CA THR A 107 -9.04 1.02 -1.88
C THR A 107 -9.22 1.36 -0.40
N THR A 108 -8.17 1.11 0.37
CA THR A 108 -8.15 1.46 1.78
C THR A 108 -7.20 2.64 1.94
N THR A 109 -7.61 3.63 2.70
CA THR A 109 -6.77 4.80 2.94
C THR A 109 -6.08 4.66 4.28
N ALA A 110 -4.77 4.88 4.29
CA ALA A 110 -4.00 4.86 5.52
C ALA A 110 -2.95 5.95 5.45
N ASP A 111 -3.16 7.01 6.22
CA ASP A 111 -2.22 8.11 6.28
C ASP A 111 -1.23 7.84 7.39
N VAL A 112 0.00 8.25 7.16
CA VAL A 112 1.11 7.99 8.08
C VAL A 112 1.57 9.32 8.63
N LEU A 113 1.63 9.42 9.95
CA LEU A 113 1.90 10.68 10.61
C LEU A 113 3.24 10.67 11.31
N CYS A 114 4.03 11.70 11.03
CA CYS A 114 5.30 11.93 11.69
C CYS A 114 5.05 13.01 12.73
N GLN A 115 4.93 12.59 13.98
CA GLN A 115 4.55 13.50 15.07
C GLN A 115 5.75 14.29 15.55
N MET A 116 5.66 15.61 15.47
CA MET A 116 6.70 16.47 15.98
C MET A 116 6.28 17.06 17.32
N SER A 117 7.28 17.31 18.16
CA SER A 117 7.01 17.89 19.49
C SER A 117 6.68 19.35 19.40
#